data_8899c867e3b4257a3537956d2b038dea
#
_entry.id   8899c867e3b4257a3537956d2b038dea
#
_cell.length_a   1.000
_cell.length_b   1.000
_cell.length_c   1.000
_cell.angle_alpha   90.00
_cell.angle_beta   90.00
_cell.angle_gamma   90.00
#
_symmetry.space_group_name_H-M   'P 1'
#
loop_
_entity.id
_entity.type
_entity.pdbx_description
1 polymer ?
#
loop_
_entity_poly.entity_id
_entity_poly.type
_entity_poly.pdbx_seq_one_letter_code
_entity_poly.pdbx_strand_id
1 'polypeptide(L)'
;MGLINVRTYHFHLRKSQRRGMTQFLKVGFAFLFLGAICLSAQSQVRFLPEESSIVLSASVHDKSAQNSTFSELTKAWRSQPQNLNVALSYARAVFQIGLAEGDLRWFGAAKAALLPWWKNEDLPADAFFMRGLVKQGFHDFTGGLSDINKAIDLNPNKAEFWSWRFAMHLLKTDLVAALQDCESIDRLFGQDESRAYRAILLYRTGDPKTAIDLLRTLVSSPNFQSPSSKEWLALHLGEAYRVSGQPDLAISTWKKQLKITPKSHVIQLSLAELWVQEGQYLQVKQLSGSVASTDALLMQYILAYKALKDPVEKNLASLLESRLKSQSLRQEALIERPQMIYFIDYANDPAAGLRLSIENWKIQQEPRDAVLFLKAALALNQPQAAQAVLTWIEKTNYSDPQIRELQTRLKTQLQSAQSAK
;
A
#
# COMPACT_ATOMS: atom_id res chain seq x y z
N MET A 1 0.03 -2.81 -3.61
CA MET A 1 -0.17 -1.87 -2.47
C MET A 1 -1.47 -1.07 -2.56
N GLY A 2 -2.57 -1.67 -2.95
CA GLY A 2 -3.81 -0.98 -3.34
C GLY A 2 -4.93 -0.94 -2.30
N LEU A 3 -4.73 -1.26 -1.03
CA LEU A 3 -5.86 -1.41 -0.09
C LEU A 3 -5.68 -0.78 1.29
N ILE A 4 -4.58 -0.11 1.57
CA ILE A 4 -4.37 0.50 2.88
C ILE A 4 -4.32 2.01 2.75
N ASN A 5 -5.44 2.63 2.42
CA ASN A 5 -5.62 4.06 2.64
C ASN A 5 -6.34 4.26 3.97
N VAL A 6 -5.56 4.17 5.04
CA VAL A 6 -6.07 4.40 6.39
C VAL A 6 -6.30 5.89 6.58
N ARG A 7 -7.48 6.21 6.99
CA ARG A 7 -8.04 7.53 7.24
C ARG A 7 -7.11 8.40 8.11
N THR A 8 -6.49 9.42 7.54
CA THR A 8 -5.83 10.48 8.30
C THR A 8 -6.86 11.47 8.78
N TYR A 9 -7.22 11.40 10.06
CA TYR A 9 -8.05 12.43 10.71
C TYR A 9 -7.20 13.68 10.96
N HIS A 10 -7.55 14.79 10.32
CA HIS A 10 -7.09 16.10 10.74
C HIS A 10 -7.90 16.56 11.95
N PHE A 11 -7.35 16.42 13.13
CA PHE A 11 -7.85 17.12 14.31
C PHE A 11 -7.38 18.57 14.27
N HIS A 12 -8.33 19.49 14.22
CA HIS A 12 -8.07 20.90 14.52
C HIS A 12 -7.76 21.05 16.01
N LEU A 13 -6.50 21.27 16.33
CA LEU A 13 -6.10 21.72 17.65
C LEU A 13 -6.54 23.17 17.86
N ARG A 14 -7.55 23.39 18.72
CA ARG A 14 -7.82 24.67 19.32
C ARG A 14 -6.64 25.10 20.18
N LYS A 15 -6.08 26.26 19.85
CA LYS A 15 -5.08 26.97 20.67
C LYS A 15 -5.64 27.23 22.06
N SER A 16 -4.97 26.71 23.06
CA SER A 16 -5.03 27.24 24.43
C SER A 16 -3.65 27.79 24.77
N GLN A 17 -3.56 29.11 24.89
CA GLN A 17 -2.43 29.81 25.45
C GLN A 17 -2.33 29.54 26.94
N ARG A 18 -1.14 29.34 27.48
CA ARG A 18 -0.68 30.02 28.71
C ARG A 18 0.82 30.02 28.86
N ARG A 19 1.26 31.20 29.29
CA ARG A 19 2.57 31.77 29.53
C ARG A 19 3.35 31.15 30.71
N GLY A 20 4.65 31.38 30.70
CA GLY A 20 5.56 31.48 31.90
C GLY A 20 6.90 30.82 31.59
N MET A 21 7.90 31.49 31.19
CA MET A 21 8.87 32.42 31.77
C MET A 21 9.78 31.79 32.85
N THR A 22 11.01 31.75 32.61
CA THR A 22 12.30 32.25 33.15
C THR A 22 13.30 31.14 33.39
N GLN A 23 14.45 31.24 32.80
CA GLN A 23 15.73 31.89 33.04
C GLN A 23 16.82 31.07 33.79
N PHE A 24 18.05 31.23 33.29
CA PHE A 24 19.41 31.14 33.91
C PHE A 24 20.08 29.76 33.91
N LEU A 25 21.38 29.61 33.77
CA LEU A 25 22.57 30.40 33.40
C LEU A 25 23.73 29.46 33.07
N LYS A 26 24.48 29.75 32.08
CA LYS A 26 25.94 29.81 31.86
C LYS A 26 26.96 28.93 32.62
N VAL A 27 28.05 28.69 31.86
CA VAL A 27 29.48 28.42 32.20
C VAL A 27 29.88 26.97 31.94
N GLY A 28 30.82 26.56 31.12
CA GLY A 28 31.98 27.20 30.52
C GLY A 28 33.17 26.22 30.49
N PHE A 29 34.04 26.36 29.49
CA PHE A 29 35.42 25.82 29.38
C PHE A 29 35.62 24.33 29.02
N ALA A 30 36.04 24.00 27.82
CA ALA A 30 37.38 23.96 27.17
C ALA A 30 38.35 22.91 27.77
N PHE A 31 38.82 21.94 26.95
CA PHE A 31 40.19 21.79 26.52
C PHE A 31 40.40 20.51 25.68
N LEU A 32 41.02 20.70 24.57
CA LEU A 32 41.85 19.88 23.69
C LEU A 32 42.35 18.52 24.26
N PHE A 33 42.24 17.44 23.43
CA PHE A 33 43.41 16.60 23.12
C PHE A 33 43.28 15.94 21.74
N LEU A 34 44.29 16.16 20.90
CA LEU A 34 44.56 15.49 19.65
C LEU A 34 44.83 13.99 19.91
N GLY A 35 44.19 13.15 19.11
CA GLY A 35 44.56 11.79 18.94
C GLY A 35 44.16 11.35 17.53
N ALA A 36 45.13 11.43 16.59
CA ALA A 36 44.96 10.92 15.24
C ALA A 36 44.88 9.39 15.27
N ILE A 37 43.71 8.86 14.95
CA ILE A 37 43.55 7.45 14.54
C ILE A 37 43.03 7.50 13.11
N CYS A 38 43.92 7.19 12.16
CA CYS A 38 43.53 6.88 10.78
C CYS A 38 42.66 5.62 10.79
N LEU A 39 41.36 5.78 10.77
CA LEU A 39 40.43 4.77 10.33
C LEU A 39 40.16 5.04 8.86
N SER A 40 40.66 4.12 8.02
CA SER A 40 40.35 4.03 6.62
C SER A 40 38.83 4.04 6.42
N ALA A 41 38.28 5.21 6.14
CA ALA A 41 36.94 5.33 5.61
C ALA A 41 36.94 4.65 4.22
N GLN A 42 36.42 3.45 4.14
CA GLN A 42 35.98 2.93 2.86
C GLN A 42 34.92 3.90 2.37
N SER A 43 35.30 4.76 1.43
CA SER A 43 34.36 5.57 0.68
C SER A 43 33.40 4.64 -0.03
N GLN A 44 32.17 4.53 0.45
CA GLN A 44 31.10 4.03 -0.37
C GLN A 44 31.07 4.90 -1.61
N VAL A 45 31.39 4.30 -2.74
CA VAL A 45 31.32 4.95 -4.05
C VAL A 45 29.89 5.42 -4.21
N ARG A 46 29.69 6.74 -4.13
CA ARG A 46 28.40 7.35 -4.44
C ARG A 46 28.12 7.02 -5.89
N PHE A 47 27.05 6.27 -6.15
CA PHE A 47 26.58 6.05 -7.51
C PHE A 47 26.17 7.42 -8.07
N LEU A 48 26.99 7.95 -8.95
CA LEU A 48 26.65 9.10 -9.80
C LEU A 48 26.11 8.51 -11.10
N PRO A 49 24.84 8.76 -11.45
CA PRO A 49 24.30 8.35 -12.73
C PRO A 49 25.15 8.97 -13.85
N GLU A 50 25.51 8.18 -14.87
CA GLU A 50 26.10 8.74 -16.08
C GLU A 50 25.13 9.73 -16.74
N GLU A 51 25.64 10.73 -17.45
CA GLU A 51 24.84 11.81 -18.08
C GLU A 51 23.78 11.29 -19.06
N SER A 52 23.86 10.05 -19.53
CA SER A 52 22.87 9.37 -20.34
C SER A 52 21.73 8.71 -19.54
N SER A 53 21.76 8.73 -18.20
CA SER A 53 20.65 8.22 -17.41
C SER A 53 19.44 9.11 -17.63
N ILE A 54 18.35 8.48 -18.09
CA ILE A 54 17.04 9.14 -18.26
C ILE A 54 16.72 9.85 -16.96
N VAL A 55 16.76 11.17 -16.96
CA VAL A 55 16.18 11.97 -15.90
C VAL A 55 14.69 11.60 -15.90
N LEU A 56 14.27 10.84 -14.90
CA LEU A 56 12.85 10.60 -14.68
C LEU A 56 12.22 11.98 -14.63
N SER A 57 11.42 12.33 -15.63
CA SER A 57 10.78 13.62 -15.73
C SER A 57 10.18 13.95 -14.38
N ALA A 58 10.59 15.06 -13.82
CA ALA A 58 9.93 15.58 -12.62
C ALA A 58 8.45 15.58 -12.94
N SER A 59 7.65 14.82 -12.18
CA SER A 59 6.21 14.83 -12.36
C SER A 59 5.80 16.28 -12.32
N VAL A 60 5.06 16.73 -13.34
CA VAL A 60 4.52 18.09 -13.40
C VAL A 60 3.48 18.16 -12.28
N HIS A 61 3.97 18.47 -11.08
CA HIS A 61 3.12 18.69 -9.92
C HIS A 61 2.45 20.04 -10.11
N ASP A 62 1.15 20.01 -10.05
CA ASP A 62 0.32 21.19 -9.93
C ASP A 62 0.86 22.07 -8.79
N LYS A 63 1.37 23.25 -9.12
CA LYS A 63 2.09 24.17 -8.22
C LYS A 63 1.07 24.90 -7.33
N SER A 64 0.37 24.18 -6.47
CA SER A 64 -0.56 24.75 -5.50
C SER A 64 0.05 24.82 -4.09
N ALA A 65 -0.69 25.36 -3.13
CA ALA A 65 -0.29 25.57 -1.73
C ALA A 65 0.33 24.34 -1.03
N GLN A 66 0.04 23.11 -1.50
CA GLN A 66 0.69 21.88 -1.02
C GLN A 66 2.20 21.85 -1.28
N ASN A 67 2.68 22.46 -2.37
CA ASN A 67 4.11 22.52 -2.69
C ASN A 67 4.88 23.45 -1.74
N SER A 68 4.26 24.52 -1.23
CA SER A 68 4.91 25.40 -0.26
C SER A 68 5.14 24.69 1.07
N THR A 69 4.11 24.04 1.61
CA THR A 69 4.20 23.30 2.88
C THR A 69 5.20 22.13 2.80
N PHE A 70 5.20 21.38 1.69
CA PHE A 70 6.18 20.31 1.51
C PHE A 70 7.62 20.85 1.39
N SER A 71 7.81 21.96 0.66
CA SER A 71 9.09 22.64 0.55
C SER A 71 9.59 23.12 1.92
N GLU A 72 8.71 23.68 2.74
CA GLU A 72 9.02 24.14 4.11
C GLU A 72 9.42 22.97 5.01
N LEU A 73 8.69 21.86 4.99
CA LEU A 73 9.03 20.64 5.72
C LEU A 73 10.38 20.07 5.29
N THR A 74 10.66 20.08 3.99
CA THR A 74 11.95 19.63 3.46
C THR A 74 13.11 20.51 3.93
N LYS A 75 12.94 21.84 3.91
CA LYS A 75 13.93 22.78 4.41
C LYS A 75 14.16 22.62 5.91
N ALA A 76 13.08 22.51 6.68
CA ALA A 76 13.13 22.31 8.12
C ALA A 76 13.91 21.03 8.48
N TRP A 77 13.60 19.92 7.81
CA TRP A 77 14.31 18.65 8.03
C TRP A 77 15.79 18.74 7.67
N ARG A 78 16.12 19.34 6.53
CA ARG A 78 17.53 19.53 6.12
C ARG A 78 18.32 20.40 7.09
N SER A 79 17.69 21.42 7.69
CA SER A 79 18.34 22.30 8.66
C SER A 79 18.44 21.70 10.07
N GLN A 80 17.56 20.75 10.42
CA GLN A 80 17.49 20.13 11.74
C GLN A 80 17.35 18.59 11.66
N PRO A 81 18.28 17.87 11.03
CA PRO A 81 18.13 16.43 10.75
C PRO A 81 18.15 15.56 12.01
N GLN A 82 18.59 16.10 13.15
CA GLN A 82 18.60 15.44 14.46
C GLN A 82 17.40 15.82 15.34
N ASN A 83 16.48 16.62 14.85
CA ASN A 83 15.25 16.96 15.58
C ASN A 83 14.16 15.96 15.24
N LEU A 84 13.81 15.08 16.17
CA LEU A 84 12.84 14.01 15.99
C LEU A 84 11.47 14.53 15.49
N ASN A 85 10.97 15.63 16.07
CA ASN A 85 9.65 16.14 15.68
C ASN A 85 9.62 16.65 14.23
N VAL A 86 10.71 17.28 13.80
CA VAL A 86 10.87 17.74 12.41
C VAL A 86 10.99 16.54 11.47
N ALA A 87 11.79 15.53 11.85
CA ALA A 87 11.95 14.31 11.08
C ALA A 87 10.63 13.54 10.95
N LEU A 88 9.83 13.43 12.03
CA LEU A 88 8.51 12.80 12.00
C LEU A 88 7.53 13.54 11.08
N SER A 89 7.52 14.87 11.14
CA SER A 89 6.65 15.67 10.27
C SER A 89 6.98 15.48 8.79
N TYR A 90 8.27 15.50 8.46
CA TYR A 90 8.75 15.25 7.09
C TYR A 90 8.48 13.80 6.67
N ALA A 91 8.83 12.79 7.51
CA ALA A 91 8.61 11.40 7.23
C ALA A 91 7.13 11.09 6.96
N ARG A 92 6.21 11.67 7.75
CA ARG A 92 4.76 11.53 7.55
C ARG A 92 4.33 12.12 6.20
N ALA A 93 4.81 13.31 5.86
CA ALA A 93 4.46 13.95 4.60
C ALA A 93 4.92 13.13 3.38
N VAL A 94 6.18 12.68 3.34
CA VAL A 94 6.69 11.87 2.22
C VAL A 94 6.05 10.48 2.18
N PHE A 95 5.74 9.89 3.33
CA PHE A 95 5.03 8.61 3.38
C PHE A 95 3.62 8.73 2.77
N GLN A 96 2.89 9.80 3.07
CA GLN A 96 1.58 10.08 2.48
C GLN A 96 1.66 10.29 0.96
N ILE A 97 2.67 11.01 0.47
CA ILE A 97 2.93 11.15 -0.97
C ILE A 97 3.19 9.77 -1.58
N GLY A 98 4.02 8.95 -0.96
CA GLY A 98 4.31 7.59 -1.42
C GLY A 98 3.06 6.72 -1.54
N LEU A 99 2.14 6.80 -0.58
CA LEU A 99 0.84 6.12 -0.67
C LEU A 99 -0.03 6.66 -1.81
N ALA A 100 -0.07 7.98 -1.97
CA ALA A 100 -0.88 8.63 -2.99
C ALA A 100 -0.35 8.37 -4.42
N GLU A 101 0.96 8.31 -4.60
CA GLU A 101 1.62 8.12 -5.89
C GLU A 101 1.96 6.65 -6.18
N GLY A 102 1.90 5.76 -5.17
CA GLY A 102 2.33 4.37 -5.29
C GLY A 102 3.84 4.25 -5.59
N ASP A 103 4.65 5.19 -5.08
CA ASP A 103 6.09 5.27 -5.37
C ASP A 103 6.92 4.98 -4.11
N LEU A 104 7.63 3.85 -4.12
CA LEU A 104 8.47 3.38 -3.00
C LEU A 104 9.63 4.33 -2.64
N ARG A 105 10.07 5.19 -3.57
CA ARG A 105 11.13 6.17 -3.30
C ARG A 105 10.77 7.11 -2.16
N TRP A 106 9.49 7.43 -2.01
CA TRP A 106 9.02 8.25 -0.90
C TRP A 106 9.11 7.54 0.45
N PHE A 107 8.93 6.21 0.48
CA PHE A 107 9.16 5.44 1.71
C PHE A 107 10.64 5.40 2.05
N GLY A 108 11.54 5.35 1.05
CA GLY A 108 12.99 5.52 1.23
C GLY A 108 13.34 6.88 1.83
N ALA A 109 12.69 7.96 1.38
CA ALA A 109 12.88 9.29 1.96
C ALA A 109 12.39 9.35 3.42
N ALA A 110 11.25 8.73 3.74
CA ALA A 110 10.77 8.61 5.12
C ALA A 110 11.75 7.82 6.00
N LYS A 111 12.29 6.70 5.51
CA LYS A 111 13.33 5.91 6.20
C LYS A 111 14.58 6.73 6.46
N ALA A 112 15.06 7.48 5.47
CA ALA A 112 16.23 8.34 5.60
C ALA A 112 16.04 9.41 6.67
N ALA A 113 14.85 9.99 6.77
CA ALA A 113 14.52 10.98 7.79
C ALA A 113 14.55 10.39 9.21
N LEU A 114 14.14 9.12 9.37
CA LEU A 114 14.08 8.44 10.66
C LEU A 114 15.35 7.64 10.99
N LEU A 115 16.36 7.67 10.11
CA LEU A 115 17.57 6.85 10.26
C LEU A 115 18.31 7.06 11.60
N PRO A 116 18.44 8.29 12.17
CA PRO A 116 19.08 8.48 13.47
C PRO A 116 18.42 7.69 14.61
N TRP A 117 17.13 7.40 14.48
CA TRP A 117 16.33 6.69 15.51
C TRP A 117 15.95 5.27 15.10
N TRP A 118 16.47 4.78 13.99
CA TRP A 118 16.01 3.51 13.39
C TRP A 118 16.20 2.29 14.31
N LYS A 119 17.26 2.30 15.10
CA LYS A 119 17.61 1.22 16.05
C LYS A 119 17.23 1.52 17.50
N ASN A 120 16.67 2.71 17.79
CA ASN A 120 16.36 3.07 19.16
C ASN A 120 15.16 2.25 19.68
N GLU A 121 15.29 1.78 20.92
CA GLU A 121 14.25 1.01 21.61
C GLU A 121 13.42 1.87 22.57
N ASP A 122 13.84 3.10 22.83
CA ASP A 122 13.13 4.09 23.63
C ASP A 122 12.77 5.29 22.76
N LEU A 123 11.52 5.28 22.29
CA LEU A 123 10.98 6.28 21.39
C LEU A 123 9.55 6.67 21.81
N PRO A 124 9.10 7.89 21.52
CA PRO A 124 7.70 8.25 21.70
C PRO A 124 6.79 7.48 20.72
N ALA A 125 5.53 7.33 21.09
CA ALA A 125 4.54 6.55 20.33
C ALA A 125 4.50 6.88 18.83
N ASP A 126 4.52 8.18 18.48
CA ASP A 126 4.49 8.63 17.08
C ASP A 126 5.73 8.23 16.29
N ALA A 127 6.89 8.09 16.94
CA ALA A 127 8.12 7.67 16.29
C ALA A 127 8.11 6.15 16.03
N PHE A 128 7.67 5.34 17.00
CA PHE A 128 7.42 3.92 16.76
C PHE A 128 6.41 3.72 15.63
N PHE A 129 5.29 4.44 15.68
CA PHE A 129 4.25 4.34 14.65
C PHE A 129 4.79 4.65 13.26
N MET A 130 5.48 5.80 13.08
CA MET A 130 6.05 6.16 11.78
C MET A 130 7.10 5.17 11.29
N ARG A 131 7.97 4.66 12.17
CA ARG A 131 8.93 3.61 11.84
C ARG A 131 8.21 2.31 11.42
N GLY A 132 7.15 1.94 12.11
CA GLY A 132 6.30 0.81 11.77
C GLY A 132 5.65 0.94 10.40
N LEU A 133 5.14 2.14 10.06
CA LEU A 133 4.59 2.41 8.73
C LEU A 133 5.65 2.31 7.63
N VAL A 134 6.83 2.84 7.86
CA VAL A 134 7.93 2.74 6.88
C VAL A 134 8.37 1.29 6.70
N LYS A 135 8.49 0.50 7.78
CA LYS A 135 8.77 -0.95 7.71
C LYS A 135 7.71 -1.68 6.89
N GLN A 136 6.42 -1.38 7.14
CA GLN A 136 5.31 -1.92 6.35
C GLN A 136 5.43 -1.54 4.88
N GLY A 137 5.82 -0.31 4.57
CA GLY A 137 6.07 0.16 3.21
C GLY A 137 7.14 -0.66 2.47
N PHE A 138 8.08 -1.25 3.21
CA PHE A 138 9.10 -2.18 2.70
C PHE A 138 8.74 -3.66 2.94
N HIS A 139 7.48 -3.98 3.19
CA HIS A 139 6.96 -5.33 3.45
C HIS A 139 7.57 -6.05 4.68
N ASP A 140 8.26 -5.32 5.56
CA ASP A 140 8.63 -5.83 6.88
C ASP A 140 7.43 -5.72 7.83
N PHE A 141 6.41 -6.55 7.58
CA PHE A 141 5.18 -6.53 8.38
C PHE A 141 5.42 -6.97 9.83
N THR A 142 6.36 -7.86 10.07
CA THR A 142 6.70 -8.32 11.42
C THR A 142 7.34 -7.21 12.25
N GLY A 143 8.34 -6.54 11.70
CA GLY A 143 8.95 -5.37 12.34
C GLY A 143 7.99 -4.17 12.44
N GLY A 144 7.12 -4.00 11.45
CA GLY A 144 6.06 -3.00 11.45
C GLY A 144 5.05 -3.21 12.56
N LEU A 145 4.53 -4.44 12.73
CA LEU A 145 3.61 -4.80 13.81
C LEU A 145 4.25 -4.63 15.18
N SER A 146 5.52 -5.02 15.35
CA SER A 146 6.25 -4.81 16.60
C SER A 146 6.29 -3.34 17.01
N ASP A 147 6.61 -2.45 16.07
CA ASP A 147 6.66 -1.01 16.35
C ASP A 147 5.27 -0.42 16.59
N ILE A 148 4.25 -0.83 15.84
CA ILE A 148 2.87 -0.35 16.06
C ILE A 148 2.32 -0.83 17.39
N ASN A 149 2.64 -2.05 17.84
CA ASN A 149 2.27 -2.51 19.17
C ASN A 149 2.88 -1.62 20.26
N LYS A 150 4.18 -1.29 20.18
CA LYS A 150 4.81 -0.34 21.11
C LYS A 150 4.14 1.05 21.08
N ALA A 151 3.74 1.51 19.90
CA ALA A 151 3.03 2.78 19.76
C ALA A 151 1.65 2.75 20.44
N ILE A 152 0.92 1.65 20.33
CA ILE A 152 -0.38 1.44 20.98
C ILE A 152 -0.23 1.34 22.49
N ASP A 153 0.78 0.60 22.97
CA ASP A 153 1.06 0.45 24.41
C ASP A 153 1.35 1.82 25.06
N LEU A 154 2.08 2.69 24.35
CA LEU A 154 2.39 4.05 24.81
C LEU A 154 1.23 5.02 24.68
N ASN A 155 0.39 4.88 23.67
CA ASN A 155 -0.75 5.75 23.44
C ASN A 155 -1.92 5.01 22.75
N PRO A 156 -2.75 4.29 23.52
CA PRO A 156 -3.85 3.50 22.98
C PRO A 156 -4.99 4.35 22.40
N ASN A 157 -5.04 5.65 22.68
CA ASN A 157 -6.15 6.54 22.30
C ASN A 157 -6.00 7.13 20.88
N LYS A 158 -5.11 6.58 20.05
CA LYS A 158 -4.96 6.98 18.65
C LYS A 158 -5.56 5.95 17.70
N ALA A 159 -6.71 6.27 17.10
CA ALA A 159 -7.42 5.41 16.14
C ALA A 159 -6.55 4.97 14.97
N GLU A 160 -5.67 5.86 14.51
CA GLU A 160 -4.75 5.59 13.39
C GLU A 160 -3.85 4.38 13.66
N PHE A 161 -3.39 4.18 14.89
CA PHE A 161 -2.52 3.06 15.24
C PHE A 161 -3.25 1.72 15.11
N TRP A 162 -4.45 1.63 15.63
CA TRP A 162 -5.31 0.45 15.54
C TRP A 162 -5.71 0.13 14.09
N SER A 163 -6.03 1.16 13.32
CA SER A 163 -6.41 1.02 11.92
C SER A 163 -5.28 0.43 11.07
N TRP A 164 -4.05 0.89 11.26
CA TRP A 164 -2.90 0.35 10.57
C TRP A 164 -2.53 -1.07 11.05
N ARG A 165 -2.67 -1.34 12.34
CA ARG A 165 -2.46 -2.69 12.87
C ARG A 165 -3.47 -3.68 12.30
N PHE A 166 -4.74 -3.32 12.29
CA PHE A 166 -5.79 -4.08 11.61
C PHE A 166 -5.43 -4.42 10.16
N ALA A 167 -5.00 -3.44 9.40
CA ALA A 167 -4.61 -3.65 8.01
C ALA A 167 -3.44 -4.63 7.85
N MET A 168 -2.42 -4.55 8.72
CA MET A 168 -1.30 -5.49 8.72
C MET A 168 -1.73 -6.90 9.13
N HIS A 169 -2.65 -7.05 10.09
CA HIS A 169 -3.20 -8.35 10.46
C HIS A 169 -3.94 -9.00 9.28
N LEU A 170 -4.69 -8.21 8.47
CA LEU A 170 -5.31 -8.73 7.25
C LEU A 170 -4.27 -9.23 6.23
N LEU A 171 -3.16 -8.51 6.03
CA LEU A 171 -2.08 -8.91 5.13
C LEU A 171 -1.41 -10.22 5.56
N LYS A 172 -1.34 -10.47 6.87
CA LYS A 172 -0.81 -11.69 7.47
C LYS A 172 -1.86 -12.79 7.65
N THR A 173 -3.11 -12.55 7.27
CA THR A 173 -4.25 -13.46 7.50
C THR A 173 -4.45 -13.81 8.99
N ASP A 174 -4.12 -12.88 9.88
CA ASP A 174 -4.43 -12.96 11.29
C ASP A 174 -5.82 -12.35 11.56
N LEU A 175 -6.85 -13.11 11.20
CA LEU A 175 -8.24 -12.65 11.26
C LEU A 175 -8.73 -12.44 12.70
N VAL A 176 -8.19 -13.21 13.65
CA VAL A 176 -8.53 -13.08 15.07
C VAL A 176 -8.01 -11.75 15.62
N ALA A 177 -6.74 -11.44 15.38
CA ALA A 177 -6.16 -10.16 15.78
C ALA A 177 -6.82 -8.97 15.08
N ALA A 178 -7.17 -9.11 13.79
CA ALA A 178 -7.92 -8.09 13.07
C ALA A 178 -9.31 -7.83 13.70
N LEU A 179 -10.01 -8.88 14.14
CA LEU A 179 -11.29 -8.73 14.85
C LEU A 179 -11.12 -8.04 16.22
N GLN A 180 -10.08 -8.38 16.97
CA GLN A 180 -9.74 -7.73 18.24
C GLN A 180 -9.45 -6.23 18.05
N ASP A 181 -8.83 -5.86 16.95
CA ASP A 181 -8.63 -4.44 16.60
C ASP A 181 -9.95 -3.74 16.30
N CYS A 182 -10.91 -4.39 15.61
CA CYS A 182 -12.26 -3.86 15.43
C CYS A 182 -12.96 -3.61 16.76
N GLU A 183 -12.82 -4.51 17.74
CA GLU A 183 -13.40 -4.36 19.08
C GLU A 183 -12.76 -3.21 19.87
N SER A 184 -11.45 -3.04 19.71
CA SER A 184 -10.74 -1.92 20.32
C SER A 184 -11.16 -0.59 19.69
N ILE A 185 -11.32 -0.54 18.37
CA ILE A 185 -11.82 0.62 17.63
C ILE A 185 -13.26 0.96 18.09
N ASP A 186 -14.13 -0.03 18.27
CA ASP A 186 -15.50 0.15 18.75
C ASP A 186 -15.53 0.85 20.12
N ARG A 187 -14.77 0.31 21.07
CA ARG A 187 -14.67 0.83 22.43
C ARG A 187 -14.08 2.23 22.51
N LEU A 188 -13.09 2.56 21.67
CA LEU A 188 -12.32 3.80 21.77
C LEU A 188 -12.86 4.91 20.86
N PHE A 189 -13.43 4.57 19.70
CA PHE A 189 -13.74 5.53 18.64
C PHE A 189 -15.17 5.46 18.13
N GLY A 190 -15.93 4.45 18.56
CA GLY A 190 -17.35 4.32 18.29
C GLY A 190 -17.72 3.32 17.19
N GLN A 191 -19.02 3.06 17.12
CA GLN A 191 -19.58 1.98 16.32
C GLN A 191 -19.42 2.17 14.80
N ASP A 192 -19.48 3.39 14.30
CA ASP A 192 -19.40 3.63 12.86
C ASP A 192 -18.02 3.28 12.31
N GLU A 193 -16.97 3.67 13.03
CA GLU A 193 -15.59 3.30 12.71
C GLU A 193 -15.42 1.77 12.75
N SER A 194 -15.87 1.14 13.83
CA SER A 194 -15.81 -0.30 13.99
C SER A 194 -16.57 -1.04 12.88
N ARG A 195 -17.79 -0.61 12.54
CA ARG A 195 -18.58 -1.18 11.44
C ARG A 195 -17.86 -1.12 10.11
N ALA A 196 -17.14 -0.04 9.84
CA ALA A 196 -16.38 0.12 8.61
C ALA A 196 -15.26 -0.93 8.49
N TYR A 197 -14.49 -1.17 9.57
CA TYR A 197 -13.44 -2.20 9.59
C TYR A 197 -14.03 -3.62 9.62
N ARG A 198 -15.12 -3.85 10.36
CA ARG A 198 -15.84 -5.13 10.34
C ARG A 198 -16.35 -5.49 8.95
N ALA A 199 -16.84 -4.51 8.18
CA ALA A 199 -17.26 -4.76 6.81
C ALA A 199 -16.10 -5.22 5.92
N ILE A 200 -14.88 -4.67 6.10
CA ILE A 200 -13.69 -5.15 5.40
C ILE A 200 -13.43 -6.62 5.77
N LEU A 201 -13.45 -6.94 7.05
CA LEU A 201 -13.23 -8.31 7.52
C LEU A 201 -14.27 -9.26 6.92
N LEU A 202 -15.55 -8.89 6.91
CA LEU A 202 -16.65 -9.70 6.38
C LEU A 202 -16.48 -10.03 4.90
N TYR A 203 -16.22 -9.07 4.01
CA TYR A 203 -16.03 -9.42 2.61
C TYR A 203 -14.70 -10.15 2.36
N ARG A 204 -13.74 -10.07 3.27
CA ARG A 204 -12.49 -10.85 3.25
C ARG A 204 -12.65 -12.26 3.81
N THR A 205 -13.77 -12.57 4.46
CA THR A 205 -14.07 -13.86 5.08
C THR A 205 -15.36 -14.52 4.56
N GLY A 206 -15.77 -14.14 3.36
CA GLY A 206 -16.86 -14.83 2.63
C GLY A 206 -18.27 -14.31 2.88
N ASP A 207 -18.44 -13.20 3.60
CA ASP A 207 -19.74 -12.54 3.77
C ASP A 207 -19.78 -11.11 3.16
N PRO A 208 -19.66 -10.98 1.83
CA PRO A 208 -19.72 -9.68 1.18
C PRO A 208 -21.12 -9.04 1.25
N LYS A 209 -22.19 -9.84 1.43
CA LYS A 209 -23.57 -9.30 1.54
C LYS A 209 -23.72 -8.45 2.79
N THR A 210 -23.39 -8.99 3.95
CA THR A 210 -23.44 -8.23 5.22
C THR A 210 -22.48 -7.04 5.17
N ALA A 211 -21.31 -7.19 4.56
CA ALA A 211 -20.36 -6.09 4.36
C ALA A 211 -20.98 -4.93 3.56
N ILE A 212 -21.68 -5.22 2.44
CA ILE A 212 -22.37 -4.22 1.62
C ILE A 212 -23.42 -3.49 2.46
N ASP A 213 -24.23 -4.21 3.21
CA ASP A 213 -25.28 -3.61 4.03
C ASP A 213 -24.69 -2.67 5.09
N LEU A 214 -23.64 -3.07 5.79
CA LEU A 214 -22.93 -2.22 6.74
C LEU A 214 -22.33 -0.96 6.08
N LEU A 215 -21.61 -1.12 4.96
CA LEU A 215 -20.97 0.01 4.27
C LEU A 215 -22.00 1.01 3.72
N ARG A 216 -23.16 0.53 3.25
CA ARG A 216 -24.25 1.39 2.79
C ARG A 216 -24.83 2.25 3.90
N THR A 217 -24.97 1.72 5.12
CA THR A 217 -25.45 2.52 6.26
C THR A 217 -24.52 3.67 6.61
N LEU A 218 -23.21 3.50 6.36
CA LEU A 218 -22.18 4.50 6.67
C LEU A 218 -22.11 5.65 5.64
N VAL A 219 -22.68 5.50 4.45
CA VAL A 219 -22.66 6.55 3.41
C VAL A 219 -23.29 7.86 3.90
N SER A 220 -24.30 7.76 4.76
CA SER A 220 -25.00 8.91 5.35
C SER A 220 -24.49 9.29 6.73
N SER A 221 -23.56 8.54 7.31
CA SER A 221 -23.00 8.83 8.64
C SER A 221 -22.21 10.14 8.64
N PRO A 222 -22.43 11.02 9.66
CA PRO A 222 -21.66 12.26 9.81
C PRO A 222 -20.15 12.04 9.88
N ASN A 223 -19.72 10.87 10.40
CA ASN A 223 -18.30 10.51 10.53
C ASN A 223 -17.61 10.27 9.18
N PHE A 224 -18.36 10.04 8.11
CA PHE A 224 -17.83 9.72 6.78
C PHE A 224 -18.11 10.80 5.72
N GLN A 225 -18.23 12.07 6.11
CA GLN A 225 -18.57 13.16 5.18
C GLN A 225 -17.36 13.88 4.57
N SER A 226 -16.13 13.70 5.09
CA SER A 226 -14.95 14.28 4.47
C SER A 226 -14.65 13.63 3.09
N PRO A 227 -14.01 14.33 2.15
CA PRO A 227 -13.67 13.76 0.84
C PRO A 227 -12.86 12.45 0.93
N SER A 228 -11.87 12.40 1.84
CA SER A 228 -11.06 11.20 2.07
C SER A 228 -11.84 10.05 2.69
N SER A 229 -12.77 10.33 3.62
CA SER A 229 -13.63 9.30 4.20
C SER A 229 -14.61 8.73 3.16
N LYS A 230 -15.18 9.59 2.32
CA LYS A 230 -16.05 9.17 1.22
C LYS A 230 -15.31 8.31 0.21
N GLU A 231 -14.09 8.69 -0.13
CA GLU A 231 -13.23 7.90 -1.03
C GLU A 231 -12.93 6.53 -0.45
N TRP A 232 -12.51 6.48 0.81
CA TRP A 232 -12.24 5.24 1.52
C TRP A 232 -13.48 4.33 1.58
N LEU A 233 -14.63 4.90 1.92
CA LEU A 233 -15.90 4.17 1.98
C LEU A 233 -16.33 3.65 0.60
N ALA A 234 -16.22 4.48 -0.45
CA ALA A 234 -16.53 4.09 -1.81
C ALA A 234 -15.60 2.99 -2.33
N LEU A 235 -14.30 3.04 -1.98
CA LEU A 235 -13.34 1.98 -2.31
C LEU A 235 -13.82 0.64 -1.76
N HIS A 236 -14.12 0.57 -0.46
CA HIS A 236 -14.49 -0.69 0.19
C HIS A 236 -15.89 -1.16 -0.18
N LEU A 237 -16.84 -0.26 -0.40
CA LEU A 237 -18.18 -0.62 -0.90
C LEU A 237 -18.09 -1.21 -2.33
N GLY A 238 -17.30 -0.61 -3.20
CA GLY A 238 -17.06 -1.16 -4.54
C GLY A 238 -16.35 -2.52 -4.50
N GLU A 239 -15.36 -2.70 -3.61
CA GLU A 239 -14.73 -4.01 -3.40
C GLU A 239 -15.71 -5.06 -2.89
N ALA A 240 -16.58 -4.72 -1.94
CA ALA A 240 -17.61 -5.65 -1.46
C ALA A 240 -18.58 -6.05 -2.58
N TYR A 241 -18.98 -5.11 -3.46
CA TYR A 241 -19.77 -5.42 -4.66
C TYR A 241 -19.02 -6.34 -5.61
N ARG A 242 -17.73 -6.06 -5.91
CA ARG A 242 -16.89 -6.90 -6.77
C ARG A 242 -16.79 -8.33 -6.22
N VAL A 243 -16.50 -8.48 -4.95
CA VAL A 243 -16.39 -9.78 -4.26
C VAL A 243 -17.72 -10.54 -4.29
N SER A 244 -18.85 -9.84 -4.19
CA SER A 244 -20.18 -10.44 -4.24
C SER A 244 -20.64 -10.83 -5.67
N GLY A 245 -19.83 -10.52 -6.71
CA GLY A 245 -20.18 -10.77 -8.11
C GLY A 245 -21.14 -9.75 -8.70
N GLN A 246 -21.08 -8.50 -8.24
CA GLN A 246 -21.89 -7.38 -8.73
C GLN A 246 -20.97 -6.30 -9.37
N PRO A 247 -20.29 -6.60 -10.51
CA PRO A 247 -19.29 -5.71 -11.11
C PRO A 247 -19.86 -4.36 -11.52
N ASP A 248 -21.09 -4.32 -12.02
CA ASP A 248 -21.72 -3.06 -12.44
C ASP A 248 -21.94 -2.09 -11.27
N LEU A 249 -22.31 -2.61 -10.09
CA LEU A 249 -22.45 -1.79 -8.90
C LEU A 249 -21.09 -1.31 -8.37
N ALA A 250 -20.06 -2.14 -8.45
CA ALA A 250 -18.70 -1.75 -8.12
C ALA A 250 -18.22 -0.60 -9.04
N ILE A 251 -18.34 -0.77 -10.36
CA ILE A 251 -17.99 0.24 -11.37
C ILE A 251 -18.78 1.54 -11.14
N SER A 252 -20.08 1.44 -10.93
CA SER A 252 -20.94 2.61 -10.69
C SER A 252 -20.51 3.38 -9.44
N THR A 253 -20.22 2.66 -8.34
CA THR A 253 -19.77 3.24 -7.08
C THR A 253 -18.44 3.99 -7.26
N TRP A 254 -17.45 3.36 -7.87
CA TRP A 254 -16.15 3.96 -8.10
C TRP A 254 -16.18 5.10 -9.12
N LYS A 255 -16.96 4.99 -10.20
CA LYS A 255 -17.15 6.10 -11.17
C LYS A 255 -17.80 7.32 -10.52
N LYS A 256 -18.78 7.11 -9.63
CA LYS A 256 -19.39 8.22 -8.87
C LYS A 256 -18.36 8.90 -7.97
N GLN A 257 -17.54 8.13 -7.27
CA GLN A 257 -16.50 8.70 -6.41
C GLN A 257 -15.41 9.41 -7.22
N LEU A 258 -15.02 8.88 -8.38
CA LEU A 258 -13.99 9.49 -9.22
C LEU A 258 -14.39 10.88 -9.75
N LYS A 259 -15.71 11.18 -9.85
CA LYS A 259 -16.17 12.55 -10.15
C LYS A 259 -15.88 13.54 -9.01
N ILE A 260 -15.77 13.04 -7.76
CA ILE A 260 -15.49 13.84 -6.55
C ILE A 260 -13.99 13.96 -6.35
N THR A 261 -13.25 12.85 -6.56
CA THR A 261 -11.80 12.75 -6.39
C THR A 261 -11.14 12.25 -7.69
N PRO A 262 -11.05 13.10 -8.75
CA PRO A 262 -10.60 12.65 -10.08
C PRO A 262 -9.17 12.10 -10.12
N LYS A 263 -8.32 12.52 -9.17
CA LYS A 263 -6.92 12.09 -9.06
C LYS A 263 -6.72 10.88 -8.14
N SER A 264 -7.78 10.23 -7.68
CA SER A 264 -7.69 9.06 -6.80
C SER A 264 -7.10 7.86 -7.54
N HIS A 265 -5.82 7.57 -7.29
CA HIS A 265 -5.14 6.43 -7.90
C HIS A 265 -5.74 5.09 -7.49
N VAL A 266 -6.19 4.96 -6.24
CA VAL A 266 -6.78 3.71 -5.75
C VAL A 266 -8.11 3.40 -6.44
N ILE A 267 -8.95 4.42 -6.67
CA ILE A 267 -10.21 4.24 -7.41
C ILE A 267 -9.95 3.99 -8.89
N GLN A 268 -9.01 4.73 -9.51
CA GLN A 268 -8.60 4.51 -10.89
C GLN A 268 -8.08 3.08 -11.10
N LEU A 269 -7.24 2.60 -10.20
CA LEU A 269 -6.70 1.24 -10.26
C LEU A 269 -7.80 0.20 -10.09
N SER A 270 -8.70 0.35 -9.12
CA SER A 270 -9.81 -0.58 -8.91
C SER A 270 -10.72 -0.68 -10.13
N LEU A 271 -11.02 0.46 -10.78
CA LEU A 271 -11.77 0.49 -12.04
C LEU A 271 -10.99 -0.19 -13.17
N ALA A 272 -9.71 0.13 -13.35
CA ALA A 272 -8.90 -0.42 -14.43
C ALA A 272 -8.75 -1.95 -14.28
N GLU A 273 -8.47 -2.46 -13.08
CA GLU A 273 -8.39 -3.89 -12.81
C GLU A 273 -9.70 -4.61 -13.14
N LEU A 274 -10.84 -4.07 -12.69
CA LEU A 274 -12.14 -4.68 -12.97
C LEU A 274 -12.49 -4.61 -14.45
N TRP A 275 -12.25 -3.50 -15.14
CA TRP A 275 -12.49 -3.39 -16.57
C TRP A 275 -11.59 -4.32 -17.40
N VAL A 276 -10.32 -4.51 -17.02
CA VAL A 276 -9.45 -5.51 -17.66
C VAL A 276 -10.01 -6.90 -17.44
N GLN A 277 -10.44 -7.23 -16.24
CA GLN A 277 -11.05 -8.52 -15.91
C GLN A 277 -12.32 -8.79 -16.72
N GLU A 278 -13.17 -7.77 -16.90
CA GLU A 278 -14.44 -7.86 -17.65
C GLU A 278 -14.26 -7.64 -19.17
N GLY A 279 -13.02 -7.51 -19.68
CA GLY A 279 -12.75 -7.28 -21.10
C GLY A 279 -13.16 -5.90 -21.62
N GLN A 280 -13.43 -4.95 -20.73
CA GLN A 280 -13.86 -3.59 -21.05
C GLN A 280 -12.65 -2.66 -21.32
N TYR A 281 -11.74 -3.06 -22.19
CA TYR A 281 -10.44 -2.42 -22.40
C TYR A 281 -10.52 -0.95 -22.87
N LEU A 282 -11.55 -0.59 -23.64
CA LEU A 282 -11.78 0.78 -24.07
C LEU A 282 -12.03 1.73 -22.88
N GLN A 283 -12.67 1.25 -21.83
CA GLN A 283 -12.92 2.03 -20.62
C GLN A 283 -11.60 2.37 -19.89
N VAL A 284 -10.64 1.42 -19.86
CA VAL A 284 -9.32 1.67 -19.31
C VAL A 284 -8.61 2.77 -20.09
N LYS A 285 -8.63 2.70 -21.43
CA LYS A 285 -8.03 3.72 -22.31
C LYS A 285 -8.62 5.12 -22.10
N GLN A 286 -9.88 5.21 -21.68
CA GLN A 286 -10.61 6.47 -21.46
C GLN A 286 -10.42 7.04 -20.03
N LEU A 287 -9.75 6.31 -19.13
CA LEU A 287 -9.43 6.86 -17.81
C LEU A 287 -8.61 8.14 -17.97
N SER A 288 -9.11 9.22 -17.37
CA SER A 288 -8.41 10.50 -17.34
C SER A 288 -7.23 10.41 -16.36
N GLY A 289 -6.07 10.91 -16.78
CA GLY A 289 -4.91 11.01 -15.91
C GLY A 289 -3.61 10.58 -16.58
N SER A 290 -2.52 10.61 -15.83
CA SER A 290 -1.24 10.12 -16.32
C SER A 290 -1.24 8.60 -16.34
N VAL A 291 -1.17 8.02 -17.52
CA VAL A 291 -1.02 6.56 -17.75
C VAL A 291 0.14 5.97 -16.96
N ALA A 292 1.13 6.78 -16.67
CA ALA A 292 2.37 6.36 -16.01
C ALA A 292 2.41 6.73 -14.51
N SER A 293 1.28 7.05 -13.88
CA SER A 293 1.26 7.53 -12.49
C SER A 293 1.79 6.51 -11.49
N THR A 294 1.37 5.24 -11.63
CA THR A 294 1.86 4.13 -10.80
C THR A 294 2.14 2.91 -11.68
N ASP A 295 3.05 2.03 -11.26
CA ASP A 295 3.35 0.80 -11.99
C ASP A 295 2.13 -0.14 -12.05
N ALA A 296 1.29 -0.14 -11.01
CA ALA A 296 0.07 -0.91 -10.97
C ALA A 296 -0.94 -0.46 -12.04
N LEU A 297 -1.15 0.85 -12.17
CA LEU A 297 -2.05 1.40 -13.17
C LEU A 297 -1.45 1.27 -14.59
N LEU A 298 -0.15 1.52 -14.74
CA LEU A 298 0.57 1.33 -16.00
C LEU A 298 0.40 -0.10 -16.54
N MET A 299 0.48 -1.09 -15.65
CA MET A 299 0.27 -2.49 -16.03
C MET A 299 -1.14 -2.74 -16.58
N GLN A 300 -2.17 -2.14 -16.00
CA GLN A 300 -3.55 -2.27 -16.52
C GLN A 300 -3.71 -1.63 -17.90
N TYR A 301 -3.06 -0.50 -18.16
CA TYR A 301 -3.02 0.11 -19.48
C TYR A 301 -2.32 -0.79 -20.49
N ILE A 302 -1.16 -1.37 -20.14
CA ILE A 302 -0.44 -2.31 -21.00
C ILE A 302 -1.35 -3.46 -21.43
N LEU A 303 -2.05 -4.09 -20.50
CA LEU A 303 -2.99 -5.18 -20.79
C LEU A 303 -4.15 -4.74 -21.70
N ALA A 304 -4.72 -3.57 -21.43
CA ALA A 304 -5.80 -3.04 -22.23
C ALA A 304 -5.35 -2.69 -23.66
N TYR A 305 -4.21 -2.00 -23.83
CA TYR A 305 -3.67 -1.66 -25.15
C TYR A 305 -3.23 -2.89 -25.94
N LYS A 306 -2.66 -3.91 -25.28
CA LYS A 306 -2.35 -5.22 -25.89
C LYS A 306 -3.63 -5.88 -26.46
N ALA A 307 -4.69 -5.94 -25.64
CA ALA A 307 -5.97 -6.53 -26.06
C ALA A 307 -6.61 -5.77 -27.23
N LEU A 308 -6.47 -4.43 -27.27
CA LEU A 308 -6.95 -3.57 -28.36
C LEU A 308 -6.02 -3.58 -29.58
N LYS A 309 -4.88 -4.27 -29.54
CA LYS A 309 -3.84 -4.28 -30.58
C LYS A 309 -3.32 -2.87 -30.91
N ASP A 310 -3.28 -1.99 -29.93
CA ASP A 310 -2.81 -0.62 -30.07
C ASP A 310 -1.28 -0.57 -29.94
N PRO A 311 -0.54 -0.01 -30.92
CA PRO A 311 0.93 -0.02 -30.93
C PRO A 311 1.58 0.74 -29.78
N VAL A 312 0.86 1.62 -29.09
CA VAL A 312 1.33 2.33 -27.89
C VAL A 312 1.70 1.36 -26.75
N GLU A 313 1.11 0.16 -26.76
CA GLU A 313 1.37 -0.90 -25.79
C GLU A 313 2.87 -1.16 -25.60
N LYS A 314 3.66 -1.25 -26.69
CA LYS A 314 5.10 -1.53 -26.63
C LYS A 314 5.90 -0.47 -25.88
N ASN A 315 5.55 0.80 -26.07
CA ASN A 315 6.19 1.90 -25.37
C ASN A 315 5.89 1.88 -23.88
N LEU A 316 4.64 1.53 -23.52
CA LEU A 316 4.22 1.41 -22.12
C LEU A 316 4.90 0.22 -21.44
N ALA A 317 5.02 -0.91 -22.14
CA ALA A 317 5.73 -2.08 -21.64
C ALA A 317 7.21 -1.79 -21.40
N SER A 318 7.90 -1.17 -22.36
CA SER A 318 9.30 -0.76 -22.20
C SER A 318 9.50 0.21 -21.04
N LEU A 319 8.56 1.12 -20.80
CA LEU A 319 8.58 2.00 -19.63
C LEU A 319 8.49 1.20 -18.32
N LEU A 320 7.57 0.24 -18.22
CA LEU A 320 7.43 -0.62 -17.04
C LEU A 320 8.70 -1.46 -16.81
N GLU A 321 9.22 -2.10 -17.87
CA GLU A 321 10.45 -2.89 -17.81
C GLU A 321 11.64 -2.07 -17.28
N SER A 322 11.80 -0.83 -17.78
CA SER A 322 12.84 0.08 -17.32
C SER A 322 12.69 0.40 -15.81
N ARG A 323 11.44 0.60 -15.34
CA ARG A 323 11.16 0.84 -13.93
C ARG A 323 11.46 -0.39 -13.07
N LEU A 324 11.01 -1.58 -13.49
CA LEU A 324 11.25 -2.84 -12.78
C LEU A 324 12.77 -3.14 -12.72
N LYS A 325 13.51 -2.89 -13.82
CA LYS A 325 14.97 -3.01 -13.83
C LYS A 325 15.62 -2.03 -12.85
N SER A 326 15.18 -0.79 -12.82
CA SER A 326 15.68 0.21 -11.88
C SER A 326 15.39 -0.13 -10.43
N GLN A 327 14.25 -0.77 -10.14
CA GLN A 327 13.90 -1.28 -8.81
C GLN A 327 14.83 -2.44 -8.40
N SER A 328 15.12 -3.38 -9.31
CA SER A 328 15.98 -4.52 -9.02
C SER A 328 17.44 -4.15 -8.71
N LEU A 329 17.91 -3.01 -9.22
CA LEU A 329 19.24 -2.47 -8.93
C LEU A 329 19.34 -1.84 -7.54
N ARG A 330 18.22 -1.50 -6.93
CA ARG A 330 18.17 -1.05 -5.53
C ARG A 330 18.08 -2.28 -4.63
N GLN A 331 18.96 -2.42 -3.66
CA GLN A 331 19.02 -3.57 -2.74
C GLN A 331 17.72 -3.80 -1.92
N GLU A 332 16.74 -2.94 -2.10
CA GLU A 332 15.41 -2.98 -1.48
C GLU A 332 14.33 -3.38 -2.49
N ALA A 333 14.69 -4.18 -3.51
CA ALA A 333 13.73 -4.64 -4.51
C ALA A 333 12.63 -5.49 -3.85
N LEU A 334 11.40 -5.00 -3.91
CA LEU A 334 10.22 -5.73 -3.45
C LEU A 334 9.61 -6.51 -4.62
N ILE A 335 9.02 -7.66 -4.30
CA ILE A 335 8.14 -8.35 -5.25
C ILE A 335 6.81 -7.61 -5.23
N GLU A 336 6.47 -6.99 -6.35
CA GLU A 336 5.23 -6.25 -6.50
C GLU A 336 4.28 -6.92 -7.47
N ARG A 337 2.99 -6.69 -7.27
CA ARG A 337 1.93 -7.26 -8.12
C ARG A 337 2.06 -6.90 -9.59
N PRO A 338 2.43 -5.69 -10.02
CA PRO A 338 2.67 -5.37 -11.42
C PRO A 338 3.70 -6.28 -12.09
N GLN A 339 4.76 -6.65 -11.37
CA GLN A 339 5.78 -7.57 -11.87
C GLN A 339 5.23 -8.99 -12.08
N MET A 340 4.43 -9.50 -11.15
CA MET A 340 3.79 -10.80 -11.31
C MET A 340 2.82 -10.81 -12.49
N ILE A 341 1.97 -9.77 -12.61
CA ILE A 341 1.04 -9.61 -13.75
C ILE A 341 1.81 -9.53 -15.06
N TYR A 342 2.91 -8.78 -15.09
CA TYR A 342 3.76 -8.67 -16.29
C TYR A 342 4.21 -10.04 -16.80
N PHE A 343 4.77 -10.88 -15.95
CA PHE A 343 5.22 -12.21 -16.36
C PHE A 343 4.07 -13.15 -16.73
N ILE A 344 2.97 -13.16 -15.96
CA ILE A 344 1.85 -14.09 -16.16
C ILE A 344 1.02 -13.69 -17.38
N ASP A 345 0.58 -12.43 -17.46
CA ASP A 345 -0.46 -11.99 -18.40
C ASP A 345 0.09 -11.25 -19.63
N TYR A 346 1.33 -10.72 -19.55
CA TYR A 346 1.92 -9.96 -20.66
C TYR A 346 3.03 -10.72 -21.36
N ALA A 347 4.12 -11.07 -20.65
CA ALA A 347 5.30 -11.69 -21.21
C ALA A 347 5.12 -13.19 -21.52
N ASN A 348 4.01 -13.80 -21.10
CA ASN A 348 3.71 -15.21 -21.24
C ASN A 348 4.83 -16.12 -20.65
N ASP A 349 5.36 -15.70 -19.48
CA ASP A 349 6.31 -16.49 -18.68
C ASP A 349 5.68 -16.85 -17.31
N PRO A 350 4.73 -17.80 -17.30
CA PRO A 350 4.08 -18.19 -16.06
C PRO A 350 5.03 -18.84 -15.05
N ALA A 351 6.21 -19.33 -15.49
CA ALA A 351 7.23 -19.90 -14.60
C ALA A 351 7.88 -18.82 -13.75
N ALA A 352 8.26 -17.68 -14.35
CA ALA A 352 8.73 -16.51 -13.59
C ALA A 352 7.61 -15.97 -12.68
N GLY A 353 6.38 -15.87 -13.19
CA GLY A 353 5.22 -15.45 -12.43
C GLY A 353 4.96 -16.33 -11.21
N LEU A 354 5.05 -17.65 -11.35
CA LEU A 354 4.86 -18.60 -10.24
C LEU A 354 5.96 -18.45 -9.17
N ARG A 355 7.22 -18.34 -9.57
CA ARG A 355 8.32 -18.12 -8.62
C ARG A 355 8.08 -16.86 -7.77
N LEU A 356 7.74 -15.76 -8.42
CA LEU A 356 7.45 -14.50 -7.72
C LEU A 356 6.21 -14.63 -6.82
N SER A 357 5.16 -15.30 -7.28
CA SER A 357 3.94 -15.53 -6.48
C SER A 357 4.23 -16.35 -5.22
N ILE A 358 5.07 -17.38 -5.31
CA ILE A 358 5.49 -18.20 -4.15
C ILE A 358 6.24 -17.34 -3.12
N GLU A 359 7.20 -16.52 -3.57
CA GLU A 359 7.96 -15.67 -2.66
C GLU A 359 7.10 -14.57 -2.05
N ASN A 360 6.25 -13.91 -2.83
CA ASN A 360 5.32 -12.90 -2.32
C ASN A 360 4.34 -13.49 -1.29
N TRP A 361 3.85 -14.72 -1.51
CA TRP A 361 2.90 -15.38 -0.62
C TRP A 361 3.44 -15.66 0.79
N LYS A 362 4.75 -15.81 0.92
CA LYS A 362 5.42 -15.94 2.22
C LYS A 362 5.37 -14.65 3.04
N ILE A 363 5.25 -13.51 2.36
CA ILE A 363 5.31 -12.17 2.94
C ILE A 363 3.90 -11.64 3.23
N GLN A 364 3.02 -11.71 2.23
CA GLN A 364 1.63 -11.22 2.31
C GLN A 364 0.66 -12.16 1.61
N GLN A 365 -0.57 -12.21 2.11
CA GLN A 365 -1.61 -13.12 1.62
C GLN A 365 -2.88 -12.32 1.28
N GLU A 366 -2.92 -11.79 0.05
CA GLU A 366 -4.06 -11.01 -0.41
C GLU A 366 -4.83 -11.73 -1.53
N PRO A 367 -6.15 -11.48 -1.66
CA PRO A 367 -6.98 -12.11 -2.70
C PRO A 367 -6.44 -11.91 -4.11
N ARG A 368 -5.94 -10.72 -4.45
CA ARG A 368 -5.37 -10.44 -5.77
C ARG A 368 -4.06 -11.21 -6.01
N ASP A 369 -3.27 -11.44 -4.97
CA ASP A 369 -2.05 -12.26 -5.05
C ASP A 369 -2.41 -13.74 -5.18
N ALA A 370 -3.47 -14.19 -4.51
CA ALA A 370 -4.03 -15.54 -4.68
C ALA A 370 -4.43 -15.81 -6.13
N VAL A 371 -5.12 -14.86 -6.78
CA VAL A 371 -5.50 -14.96 -8.19
C VAL A 371 -4.28 -15.17 -9.09
N LEU A 372 -3.23 -14.38 -8.91
CA LEU A 372 -2.00 -14.47 -9.72
C LEU A 372 -1.30 -15.80 -9.50
N PHE A 373 -1.20 -16.25 -8.27
CA PHE A 373 -0.61 -17.55 -7.94
C PHE A 373 -1.39 -18.70 -8.59
N LEU A 374 -2.72 -18.72 -8.47
CA LEU A 374 -3.59 -19.72 -9.09
C LEU A 374 -3.46 -19.71 -10.62
N LYS A 375 -3.45 -18.52 -11.25
CA LYS A 375 -3.27 -18.36 -12.71
C LYS A 375 -1.94 -18.95 -13.18
N ALA A 376 -0.84 -18.65 -12.50
CA ALA A 376 0.49 -19.15 -12.86
C ALA A 376 0.58 -20.66 -12.71
N ALA A 377 0.06 -21.22 -11.61
CA ALA A 377 0.03 -22.68 -11.37
C ALA A 377 -0.81 -23.42 -12.42
N LEU A 378 -1.97 -22.88 -12.80
CA LEU A 378 -2.82 -23.40 -13.86
C LEU A 378 -2.13 -23.40 -15.23
N ALA A 379 -1.48 -22.28 -15.59
CA ALA A 379 -0.81 -22.13 -16.88
C ALA A 379 0.35 -23.13 -17.06
N LEU A 380 1.00 -23.53 -15.96
CA LEU A 380 2.08 -24.51 -15.95
C LEU A 380 1.59 -25.96 -15.77
N ASN A 381 0.29 -26.17 -15.61
CA ASN A 381 -0.27 -27.48 -15.24
C ASN A 381 0.37 -28.05 -13.94
N GLN A 382 0.63 -27.16 -12.97
CA GLN A 382 1.23 -27.50 -11.67
C GLN A 382 0.27 -27.17 -10.51
N PRO A 383 -0.91 -27.81 -10.44
CA PRO A 383 -1.94 -27.45 -9.45
C PRO A 383 -1.47 -27.65 -7.99
N GLN A 384 -0.51 -28.57 -7.74
CA GLN A 384 0.07 -28.80 -6.41
C GLN A 384 0.85 -27.58 -5.90
N ALA A 385 1.45 -26.79 -6.78
CA ALA A 385 2.16 -25.58 -6.39
C ALA A 385 1.25 -24.55 -5.71
N ALA A 386 -0.06 -24.57 -6.00
CA ALA A 386 -1.04 -23.65 -5.44
C ALA A 386 -1.66 -24.13 -4.11
N GLN A 387 -1.18 -25.23 -3.51
CA GLN A 387 -1.79 -25.81 -2.29
C GLN A 387 -1.86 -24.79 -1.14
N ALA A 388 -0.84 -23.96 -0.97
CA ALA A 388 -0.83 -22.91 0.07
C ALA A 388 -1.99 -21.91 -0.10
N VAL A 389 -2.32 -21.56 -1.34
CA VAL A 389 -3.44 -20.65 -1.66
C VAL A 389 -4.78 -21.36 -1.41
N LEU A 390 -4.91 -22.63 -1.80
CA LEU A 390 -6.12 -23.41 -1.55
C LEU A 390 -6.40 -23.51 -0.04
N THR A 391 -5.38 -23.81 0.75
CA THR A 391 -5.49 -23.84 2.22
C THR A 391 -5.88 -22.47 2.80
N TRP A 392 -5.32 -21.40 2.24
CA TRP A 392 -5.69 -20.03 2.66
C TRP A 392 -7.17 -19.72 2.34
N ILE A 393 -7.66 -20.10 1.18
CA ILE A 393 -9.07 -19.93 0.79
C ILE A 393 -10.00 -20.68 1.77
N GLU A 394 -9.65 -21.93 2.09
CA GLU A 394 -10.40 -22.73 3.08
C GLU A 394 -10.40 -22.08 4.46
N LYS A 395 -9.24 -21.64 4.92
CA LYS A 395 -9.07 -20.98 6.24
C LYS A 395 -9.86 -19.67 6.35
N THR A 396 -9.86 -18.87 5.27
CA THR A 396 -10.47 -17.53 5.27
C THR A 396 -11.93 -17.54 4.83
N ASN A 397 -12.37 -18.64 4.21
CA ASN A 397 -13.64 -18.72 3.49
C ASN A 397 -13.80 -17.62 2.41
N TYR A 398 -12.66 -17.06 1.93
CA TYR A 398 -12.70 -16.03 0.91
C TYR A 398 -13.22 -16.59 -0.42
N SER A 399 -14.13 -15.87 -1.03
CA SER A 399 -14.72 -16.28 -2.31
C SER A 399 -15.15 -15.05 -3.11
N ASP A 400 -14.59 -14.91 -4.30
CA ASP A 400 -15.10 -14.02 -5.34
C ASP A 400 -15.28 -14.80 -6.67
N PRO A 401 -15.90 -14.22 -7.69
CA PRO A 401 -16.14 -14.94 -8.95
C PRO A 401 -14.86 -15.49 -9.58
N GLN A 402 -13.78 -14.75 -9.59
CA GLN A 402 -12.51 -15.14 -10.21
C GLN A 402 -11.82 -16.27 -9.44
N ILE A 403 -11.80 -16.18 -8.12
CA ILE A 403 -11.25 -17.25 -7.26
C ILE A 403 -12.05 -18.55 -7.45
N ARG A 404 -13.38 -18.48 -7.50
CA ARG A 404 -14.22 -19.68 -7.72
C ARG A 404 -13.94 -20.35 -9.06
N GLU A 405 -13.81 -19.56 -10.12
CA GLU A 405 -13.45 -20.08 -11.44
C GLU A 405 -12.09 -20.77 -11.42
N LEU A 406 -11.07 -20.10 -10.91
CA LEU A 406 -9.71 -20.64 -10.86
C LEU A 406 -9.62 -21.90 -9.98
N GLN A 407 -10.31 -21.93 -8.83
CA GLN A 407 -10.38 -23.13 -7.98
C GLN A 407 -11.04 -24.31 -8.71
N THR A 408 -12.11 -24.08 -9.44
CA THR A 408 -12.79 -25.12 -10.20
C THR A 408 -11.85 -25.72 -11.24
N ARG A 409 -11.16 -24.88 -12.01
CA ARG A 409 -10.17 -25.31 -13.01
C ARG A 409 -9.02 -26.10 -12.38
N LEU A 410 -8.51 -25.63 -11.23
CA LEU A 410 -7.43 -26.32 -10.52
C LEU A 410 -7.87 -27.72 -10.01
N LYS A 411 -9.08 -27.83 -9.44
CA LYS A 411 -9.64 -29.11 -8.99
C LYS A 411 -9.77 -30.11 -10.14
N THR A 412 -10.21 -29.65 -11.31
CA THR A 412 -10.28 -30.48 -12.52
C THR A 412 -8.89 -30.98 -12.93
N GLN A 413 -7.87 -30.14 -12.94
CA GLN A 413 -6.50 -30.57 -13.26
C GLN A 413 -5.96 -31.60 -12.23
N LEU A 414 -6.25 -31.40 -10.94
CA LEU A 414 -5.84 -32.33 -9.88
C LEU A 414 -6.47 -33.72 -10.08
N GLN A 415 -7.76 -33.75 -10.37
CA GLN A 415 -8.49 -35.02 -10.64
C GLN A 415 -7.94 -35.74 -11.88
N SER A 416 -7.70 -34.99 -12.97
CA SER A 416 -7.13 -35.58 -14.20
C SER A 416 -5.73 -36.16 -13.97
N ALA A 417 -4.89 -35.46 -13.16
CA ALA A 417 -3.56 -35.92 -12.80
C ALA A 417 -3.56 -37.17 -11.90
N GLN A 418 -4.60 -37.36 -11.08
CA GLN A 418 -4.79 -38.55 -10.25
C GLN A 418 -5.28 -39.75 -11.05
N SER A 419 -6.17 -39.52 -12.05
CA SER A 419 -6.71 -40.58 -12.91
C SER A 419 -5.70 -41.08 -13.94
N ALA A 420 -4.61 -40.35 -14.18
CA ALA A 420 -3.55 -40.72 -15.12
C ALA A 420 -2.38 -41.48 -14.45
N LYS A 421 -2.41 -41.66 -13.13
CA LYS A 421 -1.50 -42.50 -12.33
C LYS A 421 -2.12 -43.85 -12.02
#